data_ef1162a2f4f083d0d15af5eadacf5a3b
#
_entry.id   ef1162a2f4f083d0d15af5eadacf5a3b
#
_cell.length_a   1.000
_cell.length_b   1.000
_cell.length_c   1.000
_cell.angle_alpha   90.00
_cell.angle_beta   90.00
_cell.angle_gamma   90.00
#
_symmetry.space_group_name_H-M   'P 1'
#
loop_
_entity.id
_entity.type
_entity.pdbx_description
1 polymer ?
#
loop_
_entity_poly.entity_id
_entity_poly.type
_entity_poly.pdbx_seq_one_letter_code
_entity_poly.pdbx_strand_id
1 'polypeptide(L)'
;FIDVHTHGAAGVDVNAADEAGLRRIAAFFATQGVTAFNASVLTDTPETTEKCLGAIANVMSDRGMGAQLLGAHLEGPFLAKEYKGAMPEALLREGDEKLLRAYQNRFPGVIRYITVSPEVPGVVDMIGKISQDVTVAIGHSGADYDTSMEAIRRGARCVPHTFNAMRLFHQHQPAIMGAALESDC
;
A
#
# COMPACT_ATOMS: atom_id res chain seq x y z
N PHE A 1 -6.08 -13.59 12.55
CA PHE A 1 -5.58 -13.14 11.24
C PHE A 1 -5.05 -11.73 11.34
N ILE A 2 -4.11 -11.37 10.45
CA ILE A 2 -3.65 -9.98 10.26
C ILE A 2 -4.06 -9.57 8.85
N ASP A 3 -4.79 -8.45 8.74
CA ASP A 3 -5.19 -7.88 7.45
C ASP A 3 -4.28 -6.71 7.11
N VAL A 4 -3.44 -6.86 6.09
CA VAL A 4 -2.47 -5.83 5.72
C VAL A 4 -2.96 -4.89 4.61
N HIS A 5 -4.17 -5.16 4.03
CA HIS A 5 -4.72 -4.39 2.93
C HIS A 5 -6.24 -4.28 3.02
N THR A 6 -6.74 -3.23 3.64
CA THR A 6 -8.18 -2.95 3.74
C THR A 6 -8.48 -1.46 3.59
N HIS A 7 -9.47 -1.12 2.77
CA HIS A 7 -9.92 0.25 2.54
C HIS A 7 -11.05 0.67 3.49
N GLY A 8 -11.43 -0.20 4.41
CA GLY A 8 -12.45 0.08 5.40
C GLY A 8 -13.34 -1.11 5.69
N ALA A 9 -14.24 -0.93 6.65
CA ALA A 9 -15.23 -1.93 7.05
C ALA A 9 -16.38 -1.27 7.81
N ALA A 10 -17.45 -2.01 8.05
CA ALA A 10 -18.62 -1.57 8.84
C ALA A 10 -19.21 -0.20 8.37
N GLY A 11 -19.18 0.05 7.05
CA GLY A 11 -19.67 1.30 6.45
C GLY A 11 -18.76 2.50 6.63
N VAL A 12 -17.49 2.29 6.99
CA VAL A 12 -16.46 3.31 7.11
C VAL A 12 -15.41 3.11 6.02
N ASP A 13 -15.11 4.16 5.26
CA ASP A 13 -14.02 4.24 4.29
C ASP A 13 -12.80 4.89 4.96
N VAL A 14 -11.61 4.29 4.81
CA VAL A 14 -10.37 4.79 5.41
C VAL A 14 -10.03 6.21 4.94
N ASN A 15 -10.22 6.54 3.65
CA ASN A 15 -9.93 7.88 3.13
C ASN A 15 -10.85 8.96 3.71
N ALA A 16 -12.04 8.58 4.19
CA ALA A 16 -13.00 9.50 4.82
C ALA A 16 -13.00 9.40 6.35
N ALA A 17 -12.34 8.40 6.93
CA ALA A 17 -12.42 8.11 8.35
C ALA A 17 -11.75 9.18 9.21
N ASP A 18 -12.41 9.48 10.31
CA ASP A 18 -11.82 10.10 11.49
C ASP A 18 -11.36 9.00 12.49
N GLU A 19 -10.88 9.41 13.64
CA GLU A 19 -10.44 8.50 14.70
C GLU A 19 -11.56 7.56 15.19
N ALA A 20 -12.80 8.05 15.28
CA ALA A 20 -13.95 7.25 15.68
C ALA A 20 -14.29 6.19 14.61
N GLY A 21 -14.18 6.55 13.33
CA GLY A 21 -14.31 5.64 12.20
C GLY A 21 -13.28 4.51 12.24
N LEU A 22 -12.01 4.84 12.47
CA LEU A 22 -10.93 3.84 12.58
C LEU A 22 -11.16 2.88 13.76
N ARG A 23 -11.59 3.38 14.93
CA ARG A 23 -11.97 2.53 16.08
C ARG A 23 -13.17 1.61 15.75
N ARG A 24 -14.12 2.10 14.96
CA ARG A 24 -15.27 1.28 14.52
C ARG A 24 -14.83 0.16 13.57
N ILE A 25 -13.89 0.42 12.66
CA ILE A 25 -13.27 -0.62 11.82
C ILE A 25 -12.58 -1.67 12.70
N ALA A 26 -11.76 -1.24 13.66
CA ALA A 26 -11.04 -2.12 14.58
C ALA A 26 -11.97 -3.02 15.41
N ALA A 27 -13.04 -2.44 15.94
CA ALA A 27 -14.05 -3.19 16.69
C ALA A 27 -14.75 -4.26 15.81
N PHE A 28 -15.12 -3.88 14.58
CA PHE A 28 -15.72 -4.82 13.62
C PHE A 28 -14.76 -5.96 13.27
N PHE A 29 -13.50 -5.67 12.96
CA PHE A 29 -12.51 -6.68 12.60
C PHE A 29 -12.27 -7.70 13.70
N ALA A 30 -12.29 -7.29 14.96
CA ALA A 30 -12.17 -8.22 16.09
C ALA A 30 -13.31 -9.26 16.08
N THR A 31 -14.54 -8.87 15.69
CA THR A 31 -15.67 -9.81 15.56
C THR A 31 -15.52 -10.79 14.41
N GLN A 32 -14.63 -10.50 13.45
CA GLN A 32 -14.34 -11.34 12.28
C GLN A 32 -13.05 -12.18 12.46
N GLY A 33 -12.45 -12.19 13.65
CA GLY A 33 -11.22 -12.93 13.93
C GLY A 33 -9.95 -12.27 13.41
N VAL A 34 -10.00 -11.02 12.96
CA VAL A 34 -8.83 -10.21 12.63
C VAL A 34 -8.28 -9.61 13.93
N THR A 35 -7.01 -9.87 14.22
CA THR A 35 -6.34 -9.40 15.44
C THR A 35 -5.56 -8.10 15.24
N ALA A 36 -5.13 -7.84 13.98
CA ALA A 36 -4.42 -6.63 13.63
C ALA A 36 -4.64 -6.29 12.14
N PHE A 37 -4.50 -5.01 11.77
CA PHE A 37 -4.66 -4.56 10.39
C PHE A 37 -3.83 -3.32 10.07
N ASN A 38 -3.55 -3.10 8.78
CA ASN A 38 -3.13 -1.81 8.24
C ASN A 38 -4.32 -1.11 7.59
N ALA A 39 -4.48 0.18 7.84
CA ALA A 39 -5.48 0.99 7.14
C ALA A 39 -4.93 1.41 5.77
N SER A 40 -5.56 0.96 4.69
CA SER A 40 -5.13 1.27 3.33
C SER A 40 -5.72 2.59 2.86
N VAL A 41 -4.84 3.57 2.67
CA VAL A 41 -5.16 4.87 2.10
C VAL A 41 -5.01 4.78 0.59
N LEU A 42 -6.11 4.96 -0.15
CA LEU A 42 -6.10 5.07 -1.60
C LEU A 42 -5.36 6.34 -2.04
N THR A 43 -4.83 6.32 -3.25
CA THR A 43 -4.29 7.51 -3.91
C THR A 43 -5.31 8.66 -3.87
N ASP A 44 -4.91 9.74 -3.24
CA ASP A 44 -5.73 10.94 -3.03
C ASP A 44 -4.84 12.19 -3.06
N THR A 45 -5.41 13.37 -2.80
CA THR A 45 -4.63 14.59 -2.66
C THR A 45 -3.66 14.50 -1.49
N PRO A 46 -2.54 15.25 -1.50
CA PRO A 46 -1.63 15.29 -0.35
C PRO A 46 -2.34 15.65 0.96
N GLU A 47 -3.29 16.58 0.92
CA GLU A 47 -4.05 17.04 2.09
C GLU A 47 -4.91 15.92 2.67
N THR A 48 -5.62 15.14 1.81
CA THR A 48 -6.40 13.98 2.25
C THR A 48 -5.49 12.90 2.82
N THR A 49 -4.38 12.60 2.13
CA THR A 49 -3.41 11.61 2.59
C THR A 49 -2.86 11.98 3.97
N GLU A 50 -2.46 13.24 4.19
CA GLU A 50 -1.96 13.72 5.48
C GLU A 50 -3.02 13.64 6.58
N LYS A 51 -4.29 13.98 6.27
CA LYS A 51 -5.40 13.83 7.20
C LYS A 51 -5.57 12.38 7.63
N CYS A 52 -5.55 11.43 6.69
CA CYS A 52 -5.63 10.00 6.98
C CYS A 52 -4.46 9.52 7.86
N LEU A 53 -3.23 9.89 7.51
CA LEU A 53 -2.04 9.55 8.27
C LEU A 53 -2.09 10.11 9.70
N GLY A 54 -2.60 11.34 9.87
CA GLY A 54 -2.80 11.96 11.18
C GLY A 54 -3.82 11.20 12.04
N ALA A 55 -4.98 10.84 11.47
CA ALA A 55 -5.99 10.05 12.18
C ALA A 55 -5.46 8.66 12.57
N ILE A 56 -4.71 7.99 11.66
CA ILE A 56 -4.07 6.70 11.94
C ILE A 56 -3.04 6.84 13.06
N ALA A 57 -2.17 7.88 13.02
CA ALA A 57 -1.16 8.14 14.04
C ALA A 57 -1.78 8.28 15.44
N ASN A 58 -2.91 8.98 15.54
CA ASN A 58 -3.61 9.19 16.80
C ASN A 58 -4.23 7.92 17.39
N VAL A 59 -4.60 6.95 16.53
CA VAL A 59 -5.35 5.75 16.96
C VAL A 59 -4.45 4.52 17.09
N MET A 60 -3.35 4.42 16.34
CA MET A 60 -2.54 3.19 16.28
C MET A 60 -1.91 2.77 17.62
N SER A 61 -1.79 3.68 18.57
CA SER A 61 -1.31 3.37 19.93
C SER A 61 -2.41 2.93 20.89
N ASP A 62 -3.68 3.07 20.52
CA ASP A 62 -4.82 2.70 21.35
C ASP A 62 -4.83 1.18 21.61
N ARG A 63 -5.19 0.81 22.84
CA ARG A 63 -5.34 -0.58 23.23
C ARG A 63 -6.80 -0.85 23.59
N GLY A 64 -7.25 -2.08 23.32
CA GLY A 64 -8.62 -2.50 23.70
C GLY A 64 -9.74 -2.01 22.79
N MET A 65 -9.44 -1.40 21.67
CA MET A 65 -10.44 -0.96 20.69
C MET A 65 -10.96 -2.10 19.78
N GLY A 66 -10.37 -3.30 19.89
CA GLY A 66 -10.63 -4.44 19.01
C GLY A 66 -9.37 -4.94 18.34
N ALA A 67 -9.38 -5.08 17.01
CA ALA A 67 -8.16 -5.38 16.25
C ALA A 67 -7.14 -4.23 16.37
N GLN A 68 -5.87 -4.57 16.51
CA GLN A 68 -4.79 -3.56 16.60
C GLN A 68 -4.57 -2.91 15.24
N LEU A 69 -4.67 -1.58 15.17
CA LEU A 69 -4.22 -0.81 14.01
C LEU A 69 -2.68 -0.73 14.04
N LEU A 70 -2.03 -1.34 13.04
CA LEU A 70 -0.57 -1.42 12.95
C LEU A 70 0.05 -0.15 12.34
N GLY A 71 -0.70 0.52 11.47
CA GLY A 71 -0.29 1.71 10.74
C GLY A 71 -1.02 1.86 9.42
N ALA A 72 -0.46 2.66 8.53
CA ALA A 72 -0.99 2.92 7.20
C ALA A 72 -0.33 2.01 6.14
N HIS A 73 -1.15 1.56 5.20
CA HIS A 73 -0.74 1.15 3.87
C HIS A 73 -1.04 2.28 2.89
N LEU A 74 -0.08 2.74 2.12
CA LEU A 74 -0.31 3.66 1.01
C LEU A 74 -0.47 2.87 -0.29
N GLU A 75 -1.65 2.91 -0.89
CA GLU A 75 -1.86 2.33 -2.21
C GLU A 75 -1.68 3.41 -3.28
N GLY A 76 -0.46 3.49 -3.79
CA GLY A 76 0.03 4.55 -4.64
C GLY A 76 0.67 5.72 -3.85
N PRO A 77 0.82 6.89 -4.50
CA PRO A 77 0.32 7.30 -5.83
C PRO A 77 1.22 6.89 -7.02
N PHE A 78 2.26 6.13 -6.82
CA PHE A 78 3.26 5.77 -7.84
C PHE A 78 2.83 4.54 -8.62
N LEU A 79 1.67 4.62 -9.28
CA LEU A 79 0.99 3.51 -9.95
C LEU A 79 0.87 3.73 -11.45
N ALA A 80 0.86 2.61 -12.19
CA ALA A 80 0.68 2.63 -13.65
C ALA A 80 -0.76 3.01 -14.02
N LYS A 81 -0.89 3.95 -14.94
CA LYS A 81 -2.17 4.48 -15.41
C LYS A 81 -3.11 3.41 -15.95
N GLU A 82 -2.58 2.47 -16.74
CA GLU A 82 -3.34 1.39 -17.35
C GLU A 82 -3.90 0.40 -16.32
N TYR A 83 -3.29 0.31 -15.15
CA TYR A 83 -3.64 -0.62 -14.09
C TYR A 83 -4.14 0.08 -12.83
N LYS A 84 -4.48 1.36 -12.92
CA LYS A 84 -4.85 2.21 -11.78
C LYS A 84 -6.08 1.75 -11.00
N GLY A 85 -6.94 0.91 -11.59
CA GLY A 85 -8.19 0.51 -10.97
C GLY A 85 -9.07 1.71 -10.63
N ALA A 86 -9.47 1.85 -9.38
CA ALA A 86 -10.32 2.93 -8.89
C ALA A 86 -9.57 4.26 -8.66
N MET A 87 -8.22 4.27 -8.74
CA MET A 87 -7.44 5.47 -8.41
C MET A 87 -7.69 6.61 -9.43
N PRO A 88 -7.84 7.87 -8.96
CA PRO A 88 -7.98 9.03 -9.84
C PRO A 88 -6.67 9.23 -10.64
N GLU A 89 -6.78 9.15 -11.97
CA GLU A 89 -5.62 9.26 -12.87
C GLU A 89 -4.82 10.55 -12.67
N ALA A 90 -5.51 11.67 -12.43
CA ALA A 90 -4.90 12.98 -12.24
C ALA A 90 -4.01 13.07 -10.96
N LEU A 91 -4.13 12.12 -10.05
CA LEU A 91 -3.36 12.07 -8.80
C LEU A 91 -2.21 11.07 -8.84
N LEU A 92 -2.08 10.29 -9.93
CA LEU A 92 -0.96 9.39 -10.12
C LEU A 92 0.32 10.18 -10.38
N ARG A 93 1.45 9.64 -9.92
CA ARG A 93 2.76 10.29 -9.99
C ARG A 93 3.84 9.31 -10.40
N GLU A 94 4.90 9.85 -10.98
CA GLU A 94 6.19 9.16 -11.08
C GLU A 94 6.80 8.93 -9.70
N GLY A 95 7.82 8.07 -9.61
CA GLY A 95 8.49 7.76 -8.36
C GLY A 95 9.09 9.01 -7.69
N ASP A 96 8.58 9.35 -6.52
CA ASP A 96 8.99 10.53 -5.76
C ASP A 96 9.31 10.14 -4.30
N GLU A 97 10.56 9.78 -4.06
CA GLU A 97 11.05 9.50 -2.70
C GLU A 97 10.84 10.69 -1.74
N LYS A 98 10.96 11.92 -2.24
CA LYS A 98 10.86 13.11 -1.39
C LYS A 98 9.45 13.28 -0.82
N LEU A 99 8.42 12.97 -1.61
CA LEU A 99 7.04 12.99 -1.15
C LEU A 99 6.83 11.96 -0.03
N LEU A 100 7.29 10.72 -0.22
CA LEU A 100 7.17 9.69 0.81
C LEU A 100 7.94 10.08 2.08
N ARG A 101 9.17 10.58 1.95
CA ARG A 101 9.97 11.07 3.09
C ARG A 101 9.30 12.24 3.83
N ALA A 102 8.63 13.13 3.12
CA ALA A 102 7.87 14.21 3.75
C ALA A 102 6.76 13.66 4.66
N TYR A 103 6.01 12.66 4.18
CA TYR A 103 5.00 11.98 5.01
C TYR A 103 5.61 11.23 6.18
N GLN A 104 6.71 10.48 5.98
CA GLN A 104 7.40 9.75 7.05
C GLN A 104 7.95 10.68 8.13
N ASN A 105 8.49 11.84 7.74
CA ASN A 105 9.01 12.84 8.68
C ASN A 105 7.88 13.49 9.49
N ARG A 106 6.73 13.74 8.87
CA ARG A 106 5.57 14.33 9.53
C ARG A 106 4.84 13.34 10.44
N PHE A 107 4.81 12.07 10.05
CA PHE A 107 4.12 10.98 10.75
C PHE A 107 5.09 9.79 10.99
N PRO A 108 6.06 9.92 11.90
CA PRO A 108 7.10 8.91 12.09
C PRO A 108 6.50 7.55 12.48
N GLY A 109 6.90 6.49 11.76
CA GLY A 109 6.49 5.12 12.05
C GLY A 109 5.03 4.77 11.70
N VAL A 110 4.27 5.69 11.08
CA VAL A 110 2.87 5.44 10.70
C VAL A 110 2.78 4.64 9.41
N ILE A 111 3.57 4.97 8.39
CA ILE A 111 3.56 4.26 7.11
C ILE A 111 4.34 2.95 7.26
N ARG A 112 3.65 1.81 7.13
CA ARG A 112 4.22 0.47 7.27
C ARG A 112 4.40 -0.24 5.95
N TYR A 113 3.58 0.11 4.97
CA TYR A 113 3.43 -0.62 3.73
C TYR A 113 3.11 0.34 2.60
N ILE A 114 3.66 0.13 1.41
CA ILE A 114 3.34 0.91 0.21
C ILE A 114 3.25 0.00 -1.00
N THR A 115 2.23 0.21 -1.84
CA THR A 115 2.09 -0.44 -3.15
C THR A 115 2.50 0.52 -4.25
N VAL A 116 3.36 0.06 -5.15
CA VAL A 116 3.91 0.83 -6.27
C VAL A 116 3.97 -0.01 -7.55
N SER A 117 4.05 0.65 -8.70
CA SER A 117 4.18 0.00 -10.01
C SER A 117 5.61 0.18 -10.54
N PRO A 118 6.40 -0.90 -10.65
CA PRO A 118 7.85 -0.80 -10.96
C PRO A 118 8.14 -0.17 -12.33
N GLU A 119 7.26 -0.32 -13.32
CA GLU A 119 7.42 0.27 -14.65
C GLU A 119 7.23 1.78 -14.70
N VAL A 120 6.68 2.37 -13.64
CA VAL A 120 6.55 3.83 -13.56
C VAL A 120 7.93 4.47 -13.38
N PRO A 121 8.24 5.54 -14.14
CA PRO A 121 9.55 6.16 -14.07
C PRO A 121 10.00 6.50 -12.64
N GLY A 122 11.24 6.16 -12.31
CA GLY A 122 11.84 6.44 -11.00
C GLY A 122 11.44 5.48 -9.87
N VAL A 123 10.44 4.61 -10.05
CA VAL A 123 9.94 3.74 -8.98
C VAL A 123 10.95 2.67 -8.58
N VAL A 124 11.61 2.00 -9.54
CA VAL A 124 12.62 0.97 -9.21
C VAL A 124 13.75 1.55 -8.36
N ASP A 125 14.24 2.74 -8.71
CA ASP A 125 15.28 3.42 -7.93
C ASP A 125 14.77 3.86 -6.55
N MET A 126 13.52 4.30 -6.47
CA MET A 126 12.86 4.65 -5.21
C MET A 126 12.76 3.42 -4.30
N ILE A 127 12.36 2.24 -4.81
CA ILE A 127 12.27 1.00 -4.03
C ILE A 127 13.58 0.73 -3.28
N GLY A 128 14.72 0.82 -3.97
CA GLY A 128 16.04 0.58 -3.36
C GLY A 128 16.37 1.51 -2.20
N LYS A 129 15.76 2.70 -2.16
CA LYS A 129 16.01 3.71 -1.12
C LYS A 129 15.05 3.63 0.06
N ILE A 130 13.82 3.13 -0.17
CA ILE A 130 12.76 3.12 0.86
C ILE A 130 12.54 1.76 1.50
N SER A 131 12.99 0.67 0.89
CA SER A 131 12.70 -0.71 1.31
C SER A 131 13.26 -1.10 2.69
N GLN A 132 14.17 -0.31 3.24
CA GLN A 132 14.68 -0.50 4.61
C GLN A 132 13.75 0.11 5.68
N ASP A 133 12.89 1.04 5.29
CA ASP A 133 12.05 1.82 6.20
C ASP A 133 10.57 1.42 6.13
N VAL A 134 10.14 0.88 4.98
CA VAL A 134 8.75 0.51 4.70
C VAL A 134 8.69 -0.76 3.86
N THR A 135 7.73 -1.63 4.14
CA THR A 135 7.49 -2.80 3.29
C THR A 135 6.96 -2.33 1.93
N VAL A 136 7.65 -2.69 0.86
CA VAL A 136 7.26 -2.34 -0.50
C VAL A 136 6.59 -3.53 -1.18
N ALA A 137 5.42 -3.28 -1.75
CA ALA A 137 4.73 -4.21 -2.62
C ALA A 137 4.69 -3.69 -4.07
N ILE A 138 4.68 -4.61 -5.02
CA ILE A 138 4.47 -4.31 -6.43
C ILE A 138 3.06 -4.73 -6.85
N GLY A 139 2.29 -3.78 -7.34
CA GLY A 139 0.89 -3.97 -7.75
C GLY A 139 0.40 -2.84 -8.62
N HIS A 140 -0.85 -2.91 -9.08
CA HIS A 140 -1.41 -1.94 -10.04
C HIS A 140 -0.48 -1.72 -11.25
N SER A 141 0.03 -2.82 -11.84
CA SER A 141 1.23 -2.76 -12.65
C SER A 141 1.15 -3.68 -13.86
N GLY A 142 1.61 -3.16 -14.99
CA GLY A 142 1.86 -3.90 -16.23
C GLY A 142 3.31 -4.33 -16.39
N ALA A 143 4.12 -4.29 -15.35
CA ALA A 143 5.53 -4.64 -15.40
C ALA A 143 5.73 -6.04 -15.99
N ASP A 144 6.73 -6.17 -16.84
CA ASP A 144 7.19 -7.47 -17.31
C ASP A 144 7.97 -8.22 -16.21
N TYR A 145 8.39 -9.42 -16.53
CA TYR A 145 9.13 -10.27 -15.60
C TYR A 145 10.44 -9.62 -15.14
N ASP A 146 11.23 -9.09 -16.06
CA ASP A 146 12.57 -8.53 -15.76
C ASP A 146 12.47 -7.28 -14.87
N THR A 147 11.53 -6.38 -15.17
CA THR A 147 11.25 -5.20 -14.35
C THR A 147 10.76 -5.60 -12.96
N SER A 148 9.91 -6.62 -12.87
CA SER A 148 9.42 -7.13 -11.59
C SER A 148 10.53 -7.75 -10.75
N MET A 149 11.40 -8.57 -11.37
CA MET A 149 12.58 -9.16 -10.71
C MET A 149 13.57 -8.09 -10.24
N GLU A 150 13.75 -7.01 -11.00
CA GLU A 150 14.59 -5.90 -10.55
C GLU A 150 13.99 -5.19 -9.33
N ALA A 151 12.68 -4.95 -9.32
CA ALA A 151 11.99 -4.38 -8.16
C ALA A 151 12.16 -5.27 -6.90
N ILE A 152 12.07 -6.59 -7.05
CA ILE A 152 12.28 -7.56 -5.96
C ILE A 152 13.74 -7.52 -5.49
N ARG A 153 14.71 -7.52 -6.40
CA ARG A 153 16.14 -7.36 -6.04
C ARG A 153 16.42 -6.05 -5.29
N ARG A 154 15.70 -4.98 -5.62
CA ARG A 154 15.79 -3.69 -4.94
C ARG A 154 15.07 -3.66 -3.60
N GLY A 155 14.31 -4.66 -3.25
CA GLY A 155 13.74 -4.81 -1.92
C GLY A 155 12.21 -4.82 -1.85
N ALA A 156 11.49 -4.95 -2.97
CA ALA A 156 10.08 -5.28 -2.92
C ALA A 156 9.90 -6.70 -2.32
N ARG A 157 8.85 -6.89 -1.50
CA ARG A 157 8.65 -8.11 -0.71
C ARG A 157 7.24 -8.67 -0.78
N CYS A 158 6.32 -8.01 -1.48
CA CYS A 158 4.92 -8.40 -1.53
C CYS A 158 4.30 -8.12 -2.89
N VAL A 159 3.25 -8.87 -3.21
CA VAL A 159 2.36 -8.64 -4.35
C VAL A 159 0.93 -8.64 -3.84
N PRO A 160 0.26 -7.46 -3.72
CA PRO A 160 -1.10 -7.38 -3.19
C PRO A 160 -2.10 -7.86 -4.23
N HIS A 161 -3.34 -8.20 -3.77
CA HIS A 161 -4.49 -8.62 -4.59
C HIS A 161 -4.12 -9.30 -5.91
N THR A 162 -3.29 -10.34 -5.77
CA THR A 162 -2.70 -11.16 -6.83
C THR A 162 -3.67 -11.45 -7.97
N PHE A 163 -3.24 -11.23 -9.22
CA PHE A 163 -3.99 -11.26 -10.47
C PHE A 163 -4.94 -10.08 -10.72
N ASN A 164 -5.24 -9.23 -9.75
CA ASN A 164 -6.09 -8.06 -9.96
C ASN A 164 -5.26 -6.81 -10.24
N ALA A 165 -5.73 -5.98 -11.18
CA ALA A 165 -5.04 -4.76 -11.61
C ALA A 165 -3.55 -5.02 -11.97
N MET A 166 -3.29 -6.11 -12.67
CA MET A 166 -1.96 -6.56 -13.08
C MET A 166 -1.97 -7.05 -14.52
N ARG A 167 -0.79 -6.99 -15.14
CA ARG A 167 -0.55 -7.69 -16.41
C ARG A 167 -0.87 -9.17 -16.26
N LEU A 168 -1.60 -9.72 -17.23
CA LEU A 168 -1.99 -11.13 -17.21
C LEU A 168 -0.75 -12.04 -17.25
N PHE A 169 -0.78 -13.07 -16.43
CA PHE A 169 0.21 -14.15 -16.47
C PHE A 169 0.05 -14.95 -17.78
N HIS A 170 1.14 -15.13 -18.47
CA HIS A 170 1.21 -16.00 -19.65
C HIS A 170 2.52 -16.76 -19.67
N GLN A 171 2.51 -18.03 -20.10
CA GLN A 171 3.70 -18.92 -20.09
C GLN A 171 4.93 -18.33 -20.80
N HIS A 172 4.75 -17.46 -21.80
CA HIS A 172 5.85 -16.77 -22.50
C HIS A 172 6.09 -15.34 -22.01
N GLN A 173 5.24 -14.83 -21.14
CA GLN A 173 5.32 -13.48 -20.57
C GLN A 173 4.79 -13.51 -19.14
N PRO A 174 5.56 -14.09 -18.20
CA PRO A 174 5.06 -14.40 -16.86
C PRO A 174 4.83 -13.17 -15.97
N ALA A 175 5.32 -12.00 -16.35
CA ALA A 175 5.06 -10.72 -15.69
C ALA A 175 5.34 -10.76 -14.17
N ILE A 176 4.64 -9.94 -13.40
CA ILE A 176 4.76 -9.88 -11.92
C ILE A 176 4.54 -11.25 -11.29
N MET A 177 3.53 -11.98 -11.76
CA MET A 177 3.19 -13.26 -11.14
C MET A 177 4.29 -14.30 -11.31
N GLY A 178 4.95 -14.34 -12.48
CA GLY A 178 6.10 -15.20 -12.68
C GLY A 178 7.27 -14.84 -11.76
N ALA A 179 7.56 -13.55 -11.64
CA ALA A 179 8.60 -13.06 -10.75
C ALA A 179 8.30 -13.36 -9.27
N ALA A 180 7.06 -13.19 -8.84
CA ALA A 180 6.65 -13.47 -7.46
C ALA A 180 6.72 -14.97 -7.12
N LEU A 181 6.28 -15.84 -8.04
CA LEU A 181 6.31 -17.31 -7.83
C LEU A 181 7.73 -17.90 -7.82
N GLU A 182 8.70 -17.22 -8.43
CA GLU A 182 10.09 -17.65 -8.52
C GLU A 182 10.99 -17.03 -7.45
N SER A 183 10.45 -16.17 -6.59
CA SER A 183 11.18 -15.43 -5.56
C SER A 183 10.58 -15.62 -4.18
N ASP A 184 11.26 -15.10 -3.15
CA ASP A 184 10.76 -15.04 -1.77
C ASP A 184 9.94 -13.76 -1.51
N CYS A 185 9.16 -13.33 -2.50
CA CYS A 185 8.36 -12.10 -2.44
C CYS A 185 6.94 -12.39 -1.93
#